data_836274f27191cc01e67847986c3ee335
#
_entry.id   836274f27191cc01e67847986c3ee335
#
_cell.length_a   1.000
_cell.length_b   1.000
_cell.length_c   1.000
_cell.angle_alpha   90.00
_cell.angle_beta   90.00
_cell.angle_gamma   90.00
#
_symmetry.space_group_name_H-M   'P 1'
#
loop_
_entity.id
_entity.type
_entity.pdbx_description
1 polymer ?
#
loop_
_entity_poly.entity_id
_entity_poly.type
_entity_poly.pdbx_seq_one_letter_code
_entity_poly.pdbx_strand_id
1 'polypeptide(L)'
;MRAMTRHRGMSLAELLMAMSITVLVGAGIVAMMESIGTVLDEGRTQRAETIASATAASRLSSVVAPSACAVELSPSLVTLWSGDVRRDGAIQASELIWIRFESDSGNLMVEKVRFPDEYGSLERNDADQTFELDQDFAAVHTQYEQQGHLESRVLLDGIQDIEIAMAELDIMSPTEQGRVAWRIGWNGSIDVNGGTVIACGIHAHYNPEEAR
;
A
#
# COMPACT_ATOMS: atom_id res chain seq x y z
N MET A 1 -49.35 68.46 -25.03
CA MET A 1 -47.97 68.55 -25.56
C MET A 1 -47.25 67.27 -25.21
N ARG A 2 -46.94 66.39 -26.14
CA ARG A 2 -46.15 65.17 -25.97
C ARG A 2 -44.68 65.50 -26.27
N ALA A 3 -43.83 65.44 -25.27
CA ALA A 3 -42.42 65.59 -25.47
C ALA A 3 -41.85 64.41 -26.26
N MET A 4 -41.43 64.66 -27.49
CA MET A 4 -40.67 63.69 -28.29
C MET A 4 -39.30 63.49 -27.69
N THR A 5 -39.09 62.37 -27.05
CA THR A 5 -37.75 61.91 -26.66
C THR A 5 -36.94 61.61 -27.91
N ARG A 6 -35.99 62.46 -28.24
CA ARG A 6 -35.00 62.21 -29.28
C ARG A 6 -34.12 61.00 -28.85
N HIS A 7 -34.32 59.85 -29.50
CA HIS A 7 -33.38 58.76 -29.40
C HIS A 7 -32.07 59.19 -30.06
N ARG A 8 -31.03 59.39 -29.26
CA ARG A 8 -29.68 59.58 -29.74
C ARG A 8 -29.19 58.21 -30.21
N GLY A 9 -28.85 58.09 -31.48
CA GLY A 9 -28.19 56.91 -32.02
C GLY A 9 -26.80 56.74 -31.37
N MET A 10 -26.40 55.54 -31.11
CA MET A 10 -25.08 55.19 -30.57
C MET A 10 -24.02 55.49 -31.64
N SER A 11 -22.91 56.08 -31.26
CA SER A 11 -21.79 56.31 -32.15
C SER A 11 -21.04 55.02 -32.43
N LEU A 12 -20.39 54.90 -33.60
CA LEU A 12 -19.59 53.72 -33.95
C LEU A 12 -18.47 53.46 -32.91
N ALA A 13 -17.91 54.56 -32.37
CA ALA A 13 -16.89 54.48 -31.33
C ALA A 13 -17.42 53.92 -30.01
N GLU A 14 -18.66 54.27 -29.60
CA GLU A 14 -19.27 53.70 -28.39
C GLU A 14 -19.57 52.20 -28.58
N LEU A 15 -19.99 51.78 -29.78
CA LEU A 15 -20.21 50.37 -30.08
C LEU A 15 -18.92 49.57 -30.00
N LEU A 16 -17.85 50.08 -30.60
CA LEU A 16 -16.53 49.42 -30.53
C LEU A 16 -16.00 49.34 -29.09
N MET A 17 -16.13 50.39 -28.29
CA MET A 17 -15.76 50.35 -26.88
C MET A 17 -16.57 49.32 -26.09
N ALA A 18 -17.86 49.28 -26.28
CA ALA A 18 -18.73 48.33 -25.63
C ALA A 18 -18.34 46.88 -25.97
N MET A 19 -18.09 46.60 -27.26
CA MET A 19 -17.61 45.27 -27.69
C MET A 19 -16.26 44.91 -27.09
N SER A 20 -15.31 45.85 -27.06
CA SER A 20 -13.99 45.63 -26.46
C SER A 20 -14.07 45.31 -24.96
N ILE A 21 -14.91 46.04 -24.23
CA ILE A 21 -15.11 45.78 -22.80
C ILE A 21 -15.77 44.40 -22.59
N THR A 22 -16.76 44.07 -23.41
CA THR A 22 -17.43 42.76 -23.33
C THR A 22 -16.45 41.59 -23.57
N VAL A 23 -15.56 41.73 -24.56
CA VAL A 23 -14.53 40.73 -24.84
C VAL A 23 -13.55 40.61 -23.71
N LEU A 24 -13.10 41.73 -23.12
CA LEU A 24 -12.17 41.73 -21.97
C LEU A 24 -12.81 41.09 -20.73
N VAL A 25 -14.06 41.41 -20.43
CA VAL A 25 -14.78 40.78 -19.32
C VAL A 25 -14.99 39.29 -19.57
N GLY A 26 -15.37 38.92 -20.79
CA GLY A 26 -15.52 37.51 -21.17
C GLY A 26 -14.20 36.72 -21.02
N ALA A 27 -13.08 37.28 -21.49
CA ALA A 27 -11.74 36.67 -21.32
C ALA A 27 -11.35 36.51 -19.84
N GLY A 28 -11.65 37.53 -19.00
CA GLY A 28 -11.43 37.48 -17.58
C GLY A 28 -12.24 36.38 -16.89
N ILE A 29 -13.48 36.19 -17.26
CA ILE A 29 -14.33 35.10 -16.72
C ILE A 29 -13.79 33.73 -17.10
N VAL A 30 -13.38 33.55 -18.36
CA VAL A 30 -12.81 32.28 -18.83
C VAL A 30 -11.51 31.95 -18.05
N ALA A 31 -10.60 32.91 -17.91
CA ALA A 31 -9.37 32.73 -17.15
C ALA A 31 -9.63 32.38 -15.66
N MET A 32 -10.65 33.00 -15.06
CA MET A 32 -11.05 32.68 -13.70
C MET A 32 -11.65 31.27 -13.58
N MET A 33 -12.45 30.83 -14.54
CA MET A 33 -13.02 29.49 -14.59
C MET A 33 -11.92 28.42 -14.75
N GLU A 34 -10.94 28.68 -15.61
CA GLU A 34 -9.77 27.81 -15.78
C GLU A 34 -8.97 27.69 -14.49
N SER A 35 -8.69 28.81 -13.82
CA SER A 35 -8.01 28.81 -12.52
C SER A 35 -8.78 28.05 -11.44
N ILE A 36 -10.09 28.20 -11.37
CA ILE A 36 -10.91 27.45 -10.42
C ILE A 36 -10.90 25.96 -10.77
N GLY A 37 -10.94 25.61 -12.06
CA GLY A 37 -10.86 24.23 -12.53
C GLY A 37 -9.57 23.54 -12.06
N THR A 38 -8.43 24.19 -12.25
CA THR A 38 -7.13 23.65 -11.83
C THR A 38 -7.03 23.45 -10.32
N VAL A 39 -7.46 24.44 -9.52
CA VAL A 39 -7.46 24.34 -8.05
C VAL A 39 -8.37 23.22 -7.53
N LEU A 40 -9.52 23.03 -8.17
CA LEU A 40 -10.44 21.95 -7.80
C LEU A 40 -9.87 20.57 -8.15
N ASP A 41 -9.18 20.46 -9.28
CA ASP A 41 -8.56 19.21 -9.71
C ASP A 41 -7.36 18.83 -8.83
N GLU A 42 -6.51 19.81 -8.50
CA GLU A 42 -5.42 19.63 -7.54
C GLU A 42 -5.96 19.20 -6.16
N GLY A 43 -7.02 19.85 -5.68
CA GLY A 43 -7.65 19.50 -4.40
C GLY A 43 -8.27 18.09 -4.37
N ARG A 44 -8.78 17.60 -5.51
CA ARG A 44 -9.29 16.23 -5.66
C ARG A 44 -8.16 15.23 -5.63
N THR A 45 -7.08 15.49 -6.38
CA THR A 45 -5.90 14.64 -6.44
C THR A 45 -5.28 14.50 -5.06
N GLN A 46 -5.03 15.62 -4.36
CA GLN A 46 -4.46 15.60 -3.01
C GLN A 46 -5.31 14.83 -1.99
N ARG A 47 -6.64 14.93 -2.08
CA ARG A 47 -7.54 14.13 -1.22
C ARG A 47 -7.47 12.64 -1.54
N ALA A 48 -7.45 12.28 -2.83
CA ALA A 48 -7.31 10.89 -3.27
C ALA A 48 -6.00 10.30 -2.77
N GLU A 49 -4.89 11.04 -2.88
CA GLU A 49 -3.58 10.67 -2.36
C GLU A 49 -3.60 10.44 -0.84
N THR A 50 -4.18 11.36 -0.09
CA THR A 50 -4.29 11.23 1.36
C THR A 50 -5.10 10.00 1.77
N ILE A 51 -6.20 9.72 1.07
CA ILE A 51 -7.03 8.55 1.35
C ILE A 51 -6.29 7.26 0.97
N ALA A 52 -5.64 7.23 -0.19
CA ALA A 52 -4.85 6.08 -0.63
C ALA A 52 -3.72 5.78 0.36
N SER A 53 -2.98 6.81 0.78
CA SER A 53 -1.91 6.71 1.79
C SER A 53 -2.41 6.14 3.11
N ALA A 54 -3.48 6.72 3.65
CA ALA A 54 -4.06 6.27 4.92
C ALA A 54 -4.57 4.82 4.82
N THR A 55 -5.19 4.47 3.69
CA THR A 55 -5.70 3.12 3.44
C THR A 55 -4.57 2.11 3.34
N ALA A 56 -3.52 2.43 2.59
CA ALA A 56 -2.35 1.56 2.44
C ALA A 56 -1.64 1.36 3.78
N ALA A 57 -1.38 2.44 4.50
CA ALA A 57 -0.77 2.37 5.82
C ALA A 57 -1.60 1.51 6.80
N SER A 58 -2.92 1.68 6.81
CA SER A 58 -3.81 0.90 7.66
C SER A 58 -3.80 -0.59 7.29
N ARG A 59 -3.91 -0.91 6.00
CA ARG A 59 -3.92 -2.30 5.52
C ARG A 59 -2.60 -3.00 5.75
N LEU A 60 -1.47 -2.36 5.41
CA LEU A 60 -0.14 -2.91 5.68
C LEU A 60 0.10 -3.09 7.18
N SER A 61 -0.20 -2.09 7.99
CA SER A 61 -0.06 -2.20 9.44
C SER A 61 -0.92 -3.32 10.02
N SER A 62 -2.10 -3.59 9.45
CA SER A 62 -2.97 -4.69 9.92
C SER A 62 -2.36 -6.08 9.72
N VAL A 63 -1.42 -6.22 8.79
CA VAL A 63 -0.71 -7.48 8.53
C VAL A 63 0.62 -7.52 9.24
N VAL A 64 1.39 -6.41 9.18
CA VAL A 64 2.75 -6.35 9.71
C VAL A 64 2.78 -6.21 11.22
N ALA A 65 1.94 -5.34 11.80
CA ALA A 65 1.99 -5.05 13.24
C ALA A 65 1.69 -6.26 14.15
N PRO A 66 0.78 -7.19 13.82
CA PRO A 66 0.57 -8.38 14.63
C PRO A 66 1.64 -9.45 14.44
N SER A 67 2.53 -9.33 13.45
CA SER A 67 3.59 -10.30 13.20
C SER A 67 4.71 -10.16 14.22
N ALA A 68 5.31 -11.29 14.61
CA ALA A 68 6.39 -11.32 15.59
C ALA A 68 7.69 -10.75 14.99
N CYS A 69 7.99 -11.10 13.73
CA CYS A 69 9.17 -10.57 13.02
C CYS A 69 9.04 -10.74 11.51
N ALA A 70 9.94 -10.08 10.77
CA ALA A 70 10.21 -10.37 9.37
C ALA A 70 11.39 -11.33 9.29
N VAL A 71 11.20 -12.49 8.66
CA VAL A 71 12.22 -13.52 8.53
C VAL A 71 13.01 -13.39 7.24
N GLU A 72 12.38 -12.84 6.19
CA GLU A 72 13.05 -12.58 4.91
C GLU A 72 12.47 -11.34 4.24
N LEU A 73 13.34 -10.55 3.61
CA LEU A 73 12.98 -9.36 2.86
C LEU A 73 13.64 -9.41 1.50
N SER A 74 12.84 -9.46 0.45
CA SER A 74 13.28 -9.30 -0.93
C SER A 74 12.46 -8.19 -1.62
N PRO A 75 12.89 -7.67 -2.76
CA PRO A 75 12.18 -6.57 -3.43
C PRO A 75 10.73 -6.87 -3.80
N SER A 76 10.40 -8.15 -4.04
CA SER A 76 9.07 -8.59 -4.48
C SER A 76 8.32 -9.45 -3.46
N LEU A 77 9.02 -9.91 -2.41
CA LEU A 77 8.46 -10.83 -1.42
C LEU A 77 8.98 -10.50 -0.03
N VAL A 78 8.07 -10.32 0.90
CA VAL A 78 8.38 -10.16 2.32
C VAL A 78 7.76 -11.32 3.07
N THR A 79 8.56 -12.03 3.84
CA THR A 79 8.10 -13.12 4.68
C THR A 79 8.07 -12.67 6.13
N LEU A 80 6.91 -12.81 6.74
CA LEU A 80 6.66 -12.48 8.13
C LEU A 80 6.35 -13.75 8.91
N TRP A 81 6.86 -13.84 10.12
CA TRP A 81 6.41 -14.83 11.09
C TRP A 81 5.32 -14.23 11.96
N SER A 82 4.13 -14.82 11.94
CA SER A 82 2.98 -14.31 12.71
C SER A 82 3.12 -14.52 14.22
N GLY A 83 4.03 -15.41 14.63
CA GLY A 83 4.31 -15.76 16.01
C GLY A 83 4.14 -17.26 16.26
N ASP A 84 4.71 -17.71 17.35
CA ASP A 84 4.70 -19.12 17.79
C ASP A 84 3.32 -19.50 18.38
N VAL A 85 2.44 -19.98 17.52
CA VAL A 85 1.09 -20.41 17.89
C VAL A 85 1.14 -21.73 18.67
N ARG A 86 2.07 -22.62 18.32
CA ARG A 86 2.23 -23.92 18.98
C ARG A 86 3.02 -23.87 20.27
N ARG A 87 3.73 -22.78 20.53
CA ARG A 87 4.61 -22.56 21.69
C ARG A 87 5.73 -23.58 21.77
N ASP A 88 6.24 -23.96 20.62
CA ASP A 88 7.36 -24.90 20.47
C ASP A 88 8.69 -24.22 20.10
N GLY A 89 8.68 -22.91 19.94
CA GLY A 89 9.85 -22.10 19.60
C GLY A 89 10.31 -22.26 18.16
N ALA A 90 9.55 -22.94 17.29
CA ALA A 90 9.88 -23.20 15.92
C ALA A 90 9.02 -22.40 14.96
N ILE A 91 9.52 -22.11 13.75
CA ILE A 91 8.76 -21.47 12.69
C ILE A 91 8.08 -22.55 11.86
N GLN A 92 6.76 -22.52 11.83
CA GLN A 92 5.98 -23.47 11.03
C GLN A 92 5.37 -22.79 9.82
N ALA A 93 5.11 -23.58 8.77
CA ALA A 93 4.52 -23.07 7.54
C ALA A 93 3.21 -22.31 7.80
N SER A 94 2.33 -22.84 8.66
CA SER A 94 1.05 -22.21 9.00
C SER A 94 1.17 -20.87 9.73
N GLU A 95 2.35 -20.55 10.25
CA GLU A 95 2.66 -19.31 10.96
C GLU A 95 3.30 -18.25 10.05
N LEU A 96 3.59 -18.61 8.80
CA LEU A 96 4.18 -17.70 7.82
C LEU A 96 3.10 -16.88 7.11
N ILE A 97 3.43 -15.63 6.86
CA ILE A 97 2.66 -14.70 6.05
C ILE A 97 3.59 -14.14 5.00
N TRP A 98 3.20 -14.23 3.75
CA TRP A 98 3.92 -13.59 2.67
C TRP A 98 3.17 -12.35 2.18
N ILE A 99 3.92 -11.28 1.96
CA ILE A 99 3.44 -10.10 1.24
C ILE A 99 4.19 -10.08 -0.08
N ARG A 100 3.48 -10.33 -1.18
CA ARG A 100 4.06 -10.44 -2.52
C ARG A 100 3.53 -9.34 -3.43
N PHE A 101 4.44 -8.67 -4.13
CA PHE A 101 4.07 -7.73 -5.18
C PHE A 101 4.04 -8.43 -6.52
N GLU A 102 2.90 -8.34 -7.18
CA GLU A 102 2.65 -8.89 -8.49
C GLU A 102 2.66 -7.75 -9.53
N SER A 103 3.80 -7.57 -10.19
CA SER A 103 4.04 -6.44 -11.09
C SER A 103 3.08 -6.41 -12.29
N ASP A 104 2.68 -7.58 -12.78
CA ASP A 104 1.82 -7.70 -13.97
C ASP A 104 0.40 -7.20 -13.72
N SER A 105 -0.13 -7.43 -12.53
CA SER A 105 -1.46 -6.98 -12.12
C SER A 105 -1.45 -5.68 -11.33
N GLY A 106 -0.27 -5.25 -10.83
CA GLY A 106 -0.13 -4.12 -9.92
C GLY A 106 -0.77 -4.36 -8.56
N ASN A 107 -0.81 -5.62 -8.11
CA ASN A 107 -1.42 -6.00 -6.85
C ASN A 107 -0.37 -6.33 -5.79
N LEU A 108 -0.63 -5.88 -4.57
CA LEU A 108 0.05 -6.37 -3.39
C LEU A 108 -0.81 -7.45 -2.75
N MET A 109 -0.29 -8.66 -2.74
CA MET A 109 -0.98 -9.83 -2.22
C MET A 109 -0.53 -10.15 -0.80
N VAL A 110 -1.43 -10.65 0.02
CA VAL A 110 -1.10 -11.33 1.27
C VAL A 110 -1.49 -12.78 1.14
N GLU A 111 -0.54 -13.64 1.43
CA GLU A 111 -0.66 -15.07 1.25
C GLU A 111 -0.32 -15.78 2.57
N LYS A 112 -1.07 -16.83 2.87
CA LYS A 112 -0.89 -17.66 4.06
C LYS A 112 -1.09 -19.11 3.70
N VAL A 113 -0.44 -20.01 4.43
CA VAL A 113 -0.71 -21.43 4.28
C VAL A 113 -2.10 -21.76 4.81
N ARG A 114 -2.87 -22.43 3.97
CA ARG A 114 -4.15 -23.02 4.32
C ARG A 114 -4.22 -24.45 3.84
N PHE A 115 -4.23 -25.36 4.78
CA PHE A 115 -4.40 -26.76 4.47
C PHE A 115 -5.85 -27.09 4.16
N PRO A 116 -6.11 -28.06 3.26
CA PRO A 116 -7.45 -28.54 2.96
C PRO A 116 -8.22 -28.96 4.20
N ASP A 117 -9.52 -28.69 4.21
CA ASP A 117 -10.38 -29.02 5.35
C ASP A 117 -10.50 -30.55 5.59
N GLU A 118 -10.25 -31.33 4.54
CA GLU A 118 -10.24 -32.80 4.59
C GLU A 118 -9.03 -33.39 5.33
N TYR A 119 -7.96 -32.62 5.50
CA TYR A 119 -6.77 -33.09 6.21
C TYR A 119 -7.10 -33.40 7.67
N GLY A 120 -6.79 -34.61 8.08
CA GLY A 120 -6.79 -34.97 9.48
C GLY A 120 -5.66 -34.28 10.26
N SER A 121 -5.66 -34.43 11.57
CA SER A 121 -4.63 -33.79 12.43
C SER A 121 -3.22 -34.29 12.12
N LEU A 122 -3.05 -35.54 11.75
CA LEU A 122 -1.74 -36.11 11.37
C LEU A 122 -1.27 -35.54 10.04
N GLU A 123 -2.13 -35.51 9.03
CA GLU A 123 -1.80 -34.99 7.69
C GLU A 123 -1.47 -33.50 7.75
N ARG A 124 -2.18 -32.73 8.57
CA ARG A 124 -1.86 -31.30 8.80
C ARG A 124 -0.51 -31.15 9.47
N ASN A 125 -0.17 -31.98 10.46
CA ASN A 125 1.12 -31.91 11.11
C ASN A 125 2.26 -32.28 10.17
N ASP A 126 2.07 -33.25 9.31
CA ASP A 126 3.08 -33.68 8.32
C ASP A 126 3.27 -32.63 7.22
N ALA A 127 2.19 -31.93 6.82
CA ALA A 127 2.21 -30.88 5.83
C ALA A 127 2.73 -29.55 6.38
N ASP A 128 2.57 -29.30 7.68
CA ASP A 128 2.99 -28.09 8.37
C ASP A 128 4.44 -28.20 8.82
N GLN A 129 5.34 -28.08 7.84
CA GLN A 129 6.79 -28.25 8.05
C GLN A 129 7.35 -27.14 8.95
N THR A 130 8.38 -27.52 9.67
CA THR A 130 9.17 -26.62 10.53
C THR A 130 10.39 -26.11 9.78
N PHE A 131 10.72 -24.83 9.94
CA PHE A 131 11.81 -24.15 9.26
C PHE A 131 12.77 -23.50 10.25
N GLU A 132 14.03 -23.44 9.84
CA GLU A 132 15.07 -22.67 10.53
C GLU A 132 15.13 -21.24 9.98
N LEU A 133 15.74 -20.32 10.74
CA LEU A 133 15.82 -18.89 10.36
C LEU A 133 16.67 -18.62 9.12
N ASP A 134 17.61 -19.50 8.79
CA ASP A 134 18.49 -19.40 7.62
C ASP A 134 17.89 -20.05 6.36
N GLN A 135 16.66 -20.50 6.44
CA GLN A 135 15.93 -21.09 5.30
C GLN A 135 15.61 -20.04 4.23
N ASP A 136 15.64 -20.48 2.98
CA ASP A 136 15.12 -19.71 1.84
C ASP A 136 13.59 -19.73 1.84
N PHE A 137 12.98 -18.70 2.42
CA PHE A 137 11.53 -18.60 2.53
C PHE A 137 10.84 -18.29 1.20
N ALA A 138 11.55 -17.77 0.21
CA ALA A 138 11.03 -17.63 -1.14
C ALA A 138 10.86 -19.01 -1.82
N ALA A 139 11.80 -19.93 -1.58
CA ALA A 139 11.65 -21.32 -2.05
C ALA A 139 10.50 -22.04 -1.30
N VAL A 140 10.36 -21.81 0.00
CA VAL A 140 9.23 -22.33 0.80
C VAL A 140 7.90 -21.83 0.25
N HIS A 141 7.76 -20.53 -0.04
CA HIS A 141 6.58 -19.97 -0.68
C HIS A 141 6.22 -20.69 -1.97
N THR A 142 7.21 -20.83 -2.87
CA THR A 142 7.03 -21.51 -4.16
C THR A 142 6.58 -22.97 -3.99
N GLN A 143 7.11 -23.68 -2.99
CA GLN A 143 6.71 -25.04 -2.67
C GLN A 143 5.22 -25.12 -2.29
N TYR A 144 4.76 -24.27 -1.38
CA TYR A 144 3.34 -24.27 -0.94
C TYR A 144 2.39 -23.75 -2.03
N GLU A 145 2.85 -22.84 -2.88
CA GLU A 145 2.11 -22.41 -4.07
C GLU A 145 1.88 -23.57 -5.04
N GLN A 146 2.92 -24.33 -5.35
CA GLN A 146 2.82 -25.52 -6.23
C GLN A 146 1.94 -26.62 -5.65
N GLN A 147 1.89 -26.77 -4.35
CA GLN A 147 1.01 -27.70 -3.65
C GLN A 147 -0.46 -27.22 -3.59
N GLY A 148 -0.72 -25.96 -3.94
CA GLY A 148 -2.05 -25.36 -3.85
C GLY A 148 -2.50 -25.08 -2.41
N HIS A 149 -1.56 -24.95 -1.50
CA HIS A 149 -1.81 -24.72 -0.08
C HIS A 149 -1.74 -23.23 0.32
N LEU A 150 -1.69 -22.30 -0.64
CA LEU A 150 -1.71 -20.87 -0.36
C LEU A 150 -3.12 -20.30 -0.52
N GLU A 151 -3.57 -19.61 0.50
CA GLU A 151 -4.72 -18.71 0.43
C GLU A 151 -4.22 -17.29 0.21
N SER A 152 -4.55 -16.73 -0.96
CA SER A 152 -4.12 -15.40 -1.39
C SER A 152 -5.27 -14.41 -1.33
N ARG A 153 -4.98 -13.18 -0.90
CA ARG A 153 -5.91 -12.07 -0.99
C ARG A 153 -5.22 -10.79 -1.43
N VAL A 154 -5.91 -9.96 -2.19
CA VAL A 154 -5.42 -8.63 -2.56
C VAL A 154 -5.45 -7.74 -1.32
N LEU A 155 -4.30 -7.19 -0.97
CA LEU A 155 -4.15 -6.20 0.10
C LEU A 155 -4.33 -4.78 -0.44
N LEU A 156 -3.64 -4.49 -1.55
CA LEU A 156 -3.69 -3.22 -2.28
C LEU A 156 -3.69 -3.50 -3.77
N ASP A 157 -4.33 -2.64 -4.54
CA ASP A 157 -4.44 -2.70 -5.99
C ASP A 157 -3.94 -1.41 -6.65
N GLY A 158 -3.64 -1.48 -7.95
CA GLY A 158 -3.23 -0.32 -8.74
C GLY A 158 -1.83 0.22 -8.41
N ILE A 159 -0.96 -0.60 -7.83
CA ILE A 159 0.41 -0.25 -7.46
C ILE A 159 1.30 -0.37 -8.69
N GLN A 160 2.16 0.60 -8.93
CA GLN A 160 3.19 0.55 -9.98
C GLN A 160 4.50 -0.02 -9.47
N ASP A 161 4.90 0.42 -8.30
CA ASP A 161 6.11 -0.04 -7.65
C ASP A 161 5.94 -0.04 -6.13
N ILE A 162 6.70 -0.90 -5.49
CA ILE A 162 6.76 -0.99 -4.03
C ILE A 162 8.19 -1.23 -3.59
N GLU A 163 8.58 -0.54 -2.55
CA GLU A 163 9.82 -0.78 -1.85
C GLU A 163 9.50 -1.02 -0.38
N ILE A 164 9.88 -2.18 0.11
CA ILE A 164 9.76 -2.52 1.53
C ILE A 164 11.17 -2.74 2.06
N ALA A 165 11.51 -2.03 3.10
CA ALA A 165 12.81 -2.11 3.74
C ALA A 165 12.66 -2.19 5.26
N MET A 166 13.60 -2.85 5.90
CA MET A 166 13.76 -2.70 7.36
C MET A 166 14.70 -1.53 7.60
N ALA A 167 14.20 -0.54 8.32
CA ALA A 167 15.04 0.57 8.77
C ALA A 167 15.90 0.07 9.93
N GLU A 168 17.23 0.17 9.73
CA GLU A 168 18.30 -0.06 10.68
C GLU A 168 17.93 -0.95 11.88
N LEU A 169 18.01 -2.25 11.66
CA LEU A 169 18.12 -3.19 12.78
C LEU A 169 19.61 -3.35 13.04
N ASP A 170 20.02 -2.86 14.18
CA ASP A 170 21.21 -3.41 14.81
C ASP A 170 20.85 -4.83 15.26
N ILE A 171 21.18 -5.80 14.41
CA ILE A 171 20.83 -7.24 14.54
C ILE A 171 21.34 -7.84 15.87
N MET A 172 22.06 -7.06 16.66
CA MET A 172 22.77 -7.47 17.86
C MET A 172 22.00 -7.31 19.17
N SER A 173 20.81 -6.72 19.17
CA SER A 173 20.05 -6.52 20.41
C SER A 173 18.70 -7.23 20.39
N PRO A 174 18.50 -8.24 21.26
CA PRO A 174 17.24 -9.02 21.28
C PRO A 174 16.03 -8.25 21.82
N THR A 175 16.20 -6.98 22.18
CA THR A 175 15.17 -6.11 22.73
C THR A 175 14.78 -4.97 21.79
N GLU A 176 15.39 -4.85 20.62
CA GLU A 176 15.12 -3.74 19.71
C GLU A 176 13.89 -4.02 18.84
N GLN A 177 13.03 -3.02 18.81
CA GLN A 177 11.86 -3.01 17.94
C GLN A 177 12.32 -2.67 16.53
N GLY A 178 12.09 -3.58 15.58
CA GLY A 178 12.31 -3.31 14.17
C GLY A 178 11.20 -2.45 13.59
N ARG A 179 11.56 -1.60 12.65
CA ARG A 179 10.61 -0.83 11.87
C ARG A 179 10.62 -1.30 10.43
N VAL A 180 9.51 -1.85 9.98
CA VAL A 180 9.28 -2.09 8.55
C VAL A 180 8.80 -0.77 7.94
N ALA A 181 9.59 -0.24 7.02
CA ALA A 181 9.25 0.94 6.25
C ALA A 181 8.85 0.50 4.84
N TRP A 182 7.91 1.22 4.24
CA TRP A 182 7.49 1.00 2.85
C TRP A 182 7.36 2.30 2.10
N ARG A 183 7.61 2.21 0.80
CA ARG A 183 7.28 3.22 -0.19
C ARG A 183 6.45 2.56 -1.28
N ILE A 184 5.32 3.13 -1.61
CA ILE A 184 4.39 2.61 -2.59
C ILE A 184 4.10 3.70 -3.61
N GLY A 185 4.37 3.42 -4.88
CA GLY A 185 4.01 4.26 -6.02
C GLY A 185 2.71 3.80 -6.66
N TRP A 186 1.77 4.73 -6.83
CA TRP A 186 0.55 4.54 -7.62
C TRP A 186 0.63 5.31 -8.93
N ASN A 187 -0.17 4.90 -9.91
CA ASN A 187 -0.27 5.49 -11.24
C ASN A 187 0.01 6.99 -11.30
N GLY A 188 1.23 7.32 -11.69
CA GLY A 188 1.62 8.61 -12.25
C GLY A 188 2.06 9.70 -11.29
N SER A 189 1.83 9.64 -9.97
CA SER A 189 2.29 10.72 -9.07
C SER A 189 2.10 10.51 -7.58
N ILE A 190 1.59 9.37 -7.11
CA ILE A 190 1.34 9.18 -5.68
C ILE A 190 2.42 8.30 -5.08
N ASP A 191 3.40 8.91 -4.43
CA ASP A 191 4.35 8.21 -3.58
C ASP A 191 3.85 8.25 -2.13
N VAL A 192 3.48 7.09 -1.62
CA VAL A 192 3.09 6.93 -0.22
C VAL A 192 4.21 6.29 0.56
N ASN A 193 4.72 7.03 1.52
CA ASN A 193 5.71 6.54 2.45
C ASN A 193 5.05 6.25 3.81
N GLY A 194 5.39 5.12 4.38
CA GLY A 194 4.88 4.73 5.68
C GLY A 194 5.82 3.78 6.40
N GLY A 195 5.43 3.36 7.56
CA GLY A 195 6.16 2.35 8.32
C GLY A 195 5.38 1.95 9.56
N THR A 196 5.60 0.73 9.98
CA THR A 196 5.06 0.22 11.24
C THR A 196 6.16 -0.42 12.06
N VAL A 197 6.04 -0.35 13.36
CA VAL A 197 6.95 -1.02 14.29
C VAL A 197 6.46 -2.43 14.47
N ILE A 198 7.35 -3.40 14.24
CA ILE A 198 7.14 -4.78 14.65
C ILE A 198 8.08 -5.09 15.80
N ALA A 199 7.65 -5.92 16.71
CA ALA A 199 8.52 -6.46 17.73
C ALA A 199 9.47 -7.44 17.04
N CYS A 200 10.58 -6.95 16.51
CA CYS A 200 11.63 -7.81 15.99
C CYS A 200 12.46 -8.39 17.12
N GLY A 201 11.86 -9.34 17.80
CA GLY A 201 12.64 -10.22 18.65
C GLY A 201 12.72 -11.59 17.99
N ILE A 202 13.39 -11.69 16.84
CA ILE A 202 13.70 -12.99 16.21
C ILE A 202 14.22 -13.97 17.27
N HIS A 203 14.94 -13.46 18.25
CA HIS A 203 15.54 -14.28 19.31
C HIS A 203 14.69 -14.41 20.59
N ALA A 204 13.63 -13.62 20.76
CA ALA A 204 12.83 -13.68 21.99
C ALA A 204 11.80 -14.84 21.99
N HIS A 205 11.45 -15.36 20.83
CA HIS A 205 10.44 -16.41 20.66
C HIS A 205 10.98 -17.65 19.94
N TYR A 206 12.11 -17.54 19.25
CA TYR A 206 12.74 -18.66 18.57
C TYR A 206 13.73 -19.34 19.50
N ASN A 207 13.47 -20.58 19.88
CA ASN A 207 14.38 -21.42 20.65
C ASN A 207 14.80 -22.64 19.82
N PRO A 208 15.98 -22.60 19.17
CA PRO A 208 16.42 -23.70 18.31
C PRO A 208 16.70 -24.99 19.08
N GLU A 209 16.81 -24.93 20.42
CA GLU A 209 17.02 -26.13 21.24
C GLU A 209 15.70 -26.89 21.51
N GLU A 210 14.57 -26.21 21.47
CA GLU A 210 13.25 -26.80 21.60
C GLU A 210 12.68 -27.31 20.27
N ALA A 211 13.25 -26.87 19.14
CA ALA A 211 12.85 -27.29 17.79
C ALA A 211 13.50 -28.62 17.33
N ARG A 212 14.22 -29.34 18.20
CA ARG A 212 14.88 -30.62 17.89
C ARG A 212 14.19 -31.82 18.52
#